data_3a93fe5aceac61209546f965b84f7b8f
#
_entry.id   3a93fe5aceac61209546f965b84f7b8f
#
_cell.length_a   1.000
_cell.length_b   1.000
_cell.length_c   1.000
_cell.angle_alpha   90.00
_cell.angle_beta   90.00
_cell.angle_gamma   90.00
#
_symmetry.space_group_name_H-M   'P 1'
#
loop_
_entity.id
_entity.type
_entity.pdbx_description
1 polymer ?
#
loop_
_entity_poly.entity_id
_entity_poly.type
_entity_poly.pdbx_seq_one_letter_code
_entity_poly.pdbx_strand_id
1 'polypeptide(L)'
;MKKVAAKKFFALGAIALASGSAFAQASTSTSSVQLYGIVDVAYRHTNNEGPAANNSQTLNQLVGGGMSQSRWGINVSEDLGGGTKALVNMENRFGADTGTPNSGATGPYFQQSWVGLQGGYGRLTMGRQYNILFDLVTSTYASYPYSPYMDVYKPEIGFALGARADNMIKYMAEVGPVRGALQYSFDEKSPTGGKTVVGYLRYAANGLAAGLGYQNYEFASGKKLEAWTLGGS
;
A
#
# COMPACT_ATOMS: atom_id res chain seq x y z
N MET A 1 -23.87 -14.16 48.14
CA MET A 1 -22.71 -13.28 47.93
C MET A 1 -22.29 -13.43 46.47
N LYS A 2 -22.64 -12.44 45.60
CA LYS A 2 -22.29 -12.45 44.17
C LYS A 2 -20.98 -11.68 43.99
N LYS A 3 -19.95 -12.32 43.44
CA LYS A 3 -18.68 -11.69 43.09
C LYS A 3 -18.88 -10.89 41.80
N VAL A 4 -18.69 -9.58 41.90
CA VAL A 4 -18.66 -8.68 40.75
C VAL A 4 -17.26 -8.72 40.15
N ALA A 5 -17.15 -9.16 38.91
CA ALA A 5 -15.89 -9.13 38.18
C ALA A 5 -15.62 -7.70 37.67
N ALA A 6 -14.53 -7.10 38.10
CA ALA A 6 -14.08 -5.78 37.66
C ALA A 6 -13.54 -5.87 36.24
N LYS A 7 -14.19 -5.24 35.29
CA LYS A 7 -13.68 -5.02 33.94
C LYS A 7 -12.60 -3.92 34.01
N LYS A 8 -11.36 -4.28 33.72
CA LYS A 8 -10.27 -3.32 33.58
C LYS A 8 -10.45 -2.60 32.22
N PHE A 9 -10.88 -1.35 32.28
CA PHE A 9 -10.80 -0.43 31.15
C PHE A 9 -9.37 0.07 31.04
N PHE A 10 -8.67 -0.26 29.97
CA PHE A 10 -7.45 0.44 29.55
C PHE A 10 -7.91 1.74 28.89
N ALA A 11 -7.80 2.84 29.61
CA ALA A 11 -7.93 4.17 29.04
C ALA A 11 -6.65 4.48 28.26
N LEU A 12 -6.75 4.51 26.93
CA LEU A 12 -5.70 5.06 26.08
C LEU A 12 -5.66 6.58 26.35
N GLY A 13 -4.58 7.06 26.97
CA GLY A 13 -4.42 8.46 27.33
C GLY A 13 -4.44 9.34 26.09
N ALA A 14 -5.35 10.31 26.07
CA ALA A 14 -5.32 11.43 25.17
C ALA A 14 -3.99 12.19 25.39
N ILE A 15 -3.14 12.26 24.39
CA ILE A 15 -1.99 13.16 24.38
C ILE A 15 -2.55 14.57 24.23
N ALA A 16 -2.64 15.29 25.34
CA ALA A 16 -2.93 16.71 25.32
C ALA A 16 -1.72 17.42 24.68
N LEU A 17 -1.93 17.97 23.48
CA LEU A 17 -1.00 18.91 22.86
C LEU A 17 -0.95 20.16 23.71
N ALA A 18 0.04 20.27 24.58
CA ALA A 18 0.38 21.51 25.20
C ALA A 18 0.92 22.45 24.11
N SER A 19 0.11 23.44 23.72
CA SER A 19 0.51 24.55 22.86
C SER A 19 1.50 25.46 23.62
N GLY A 20 2.75 25.01 23.68
CA GLY A 20 3.86 25.89 24.03
C GLY A 20 4.24 26.67 22.78
N SER A 21 4.04 27.98 22.77
CA SER A 21 4.64 28.89 21.79
C SER A 21 6.16 28.85 21.91
N ALA A 22 6.78 27.87 21.27
CA ALA A 22 8.21 27.88 21.01
C ALA A 22 8.45 28.87 19.88
N PHE A 23 9.12 29.97 20.15
CA PHE A 23 9.71 30.79 19.12
C PHE A 23 10.72 29.94 18.38
N ALA A 24 10.31 29.40 17.24
CA ALA A 24 11.16 28.63 16.39
C ALA A 24 12.19 29.59 15.78
N GLN A 25 13.43 29.47 16.22
CA GLN A 25 14.57 29.87 15.45
C GLN A 25 14.44 29.21 14.06
N ALA A 26 14.47 29.98 12.99
CA ALA A 26 14.29 29.51 11.62
C ALA A 26 15.45 28.56 11.25
N SER A 27 15.35 27.32 11.65
CA SER A 27 15.95 26.21 10.94
C SER A 27 15.13 26.07 9.65
N THR A 28 15.77 25.99 8.50
CA THR A 28 15.12 25.68 7.24
C THR A 28 14.41 24.32 7.38
N SER A 29 13.17 24.35 7.88
CA SER A 29 12.38 23.13 8.01
C SER A 29 12.14 22.62 6.60
N THR A 30 12.54 21.38 6.32
CA THR A 30 12.31 20.72 5.03
C THR A 30 10.91 20.13 4.95
N SER A 31 9.93 20.76 5.64
CA SER A 31 8.52 20.41 5.55
C SER A 31 7.98 20.70 4.18
N SER A 32 7.22 19.78 3.62
CA SER A 32 6.66 19.90 2.28
C SER A 32 5.27 19.29 2.16
N VAL A 33 4.44 19.92 1.33
CA VAL A 33 3.18 19.36 0.86
C VAL A 33 3.25 19.30 -0.65
N GLN A 34 3.11 18.12 -1.21
CA GLN A 34 3.18 17.88 -2.64
C GLN A 34 1.86 17.31 -3.15
N LEU A 35 1.19 18.04 -4.04
CA LEU A 35 0.12 17.49 -4.85
C LEU A 35 0.75 16.82 -6.09
N TYR A 36 0.36 15.58 -6.38
CA TYR A 36 0.85 14.84 -7.54
C TYR A 36 -0.30 14.14 -8.26
N GLY A 37 -0.06 13.72 -9.51
CA GLY A 37 -1.06 12.96 -10.25
C GLY A 37 -0.56 12.47 -11.60
N ILE A 38 -1.34 11.56 -12.16
CA ILE A 38 -1.21 11.02 -13.52
C ILE A 38 -2.61 11.00 -14.12
N VAL A 39 -2.74 11.43 -15.37
CA VAL A 39 -3.94 11.23 -16.17
C VAL A 39 -3.56 10.40 -17.38
N ASP A 40 -4.18 9.24 -17.52
CA ASP A 40 -3.91 8.27 -18.59
C ASP A 40 -5.23 7.86 -19.23
N VAL A 41 -5.35 8.12 -20.54
CA VAL A 41 -6.50 7.73 -21.38
C VAL A 41 -5.95 7.09 -22.64
N ALA A 42 -6.51 5.94 -23.01
CA ALA A 42 -6.13 5.21 -24.21
C ALA A 42 -7.35 4.88 -25.08
N TYR A 43 -7.14 4.84 -26.39
CA TYR A 43 -8.07 4.23 -27.31
C TYR A 43 -7.77 2.73 -27.40
N ARG A 44 -8.79 1.91 -27.18
CA ARG A 44 -8.72 0.46 -27.31
C ARG A 44 -9.62 -0.03 -28.43
N HIS A 45 -9.04 -0.82 -29.33
CA HIS A 45 -9.74 -1.56 -30.35
C HIS A 45 -9.60 -3.06 -30.07
N THR A 46 -10.70 -3.77 -29.89
CA THR A 46 -10.71 -5.21 -29.63
C THR A 46 -11.63 -5.93 -30.61
N ASN A 47 -11.17 -7.04 -31.16
CA ASN A 47 -11.96 -7.95 -31.98
C ASN A 47 -12.39 -9.16 -31.18
N ASN A 48 -13.47 -9.84 -31.59
CA ASN A 48 -13.98 -11.05 -30.95
C ASN A 48 -14.41 -10.84 -29.48
N GLU A 49 -14.96 -9.66 -29.18
CA GLU A 49 -15.54 -9.33 -27.88
C GLU A 49 -17.00 -9.74 -27.80
N GLY A 50 -17.44 -10.19 -26.61
CA GLY A 50 -18.82 -10.43 -26.26
C GLY A 50 -19.05 -11.66 -25.38
N PRO A 51 -20.29 -11.86 -24.87
CA PRO A 51 -20.58 -12.87 -23.86
C PRO A 51 -20.64 -14.32 -24.38
N ALA A 52 -20.59 -14.54 -25.71
CA ALA A 52 -20.64 -15.87 -26.28
C ALA A 52 -19.32 -16.26 -26.96
N ALA A 53 -18.95 -17.54 -26.90
CA ALA A 53 -17.70 -18.08 -27.44
C ALA A 53 -17.51 -17.87 -28.98
N ASN A 54 -18.55 -17.46 -29.69
CA ASN A 54 -18.53 -17.21 -31.13
C ASN A 54 -18.80 -15.75 -31.49
N ASN A 55 -18.47 -14.82 -30.57
CA ASN A 55 -18.80 -13.42 -30.81
C ASN A 55 -17.70 -12.76 -31.66
N SER A 56 -18.10 -12.29 -32.84
CA SER A 56 -17.23 -11.58 -33.79
C SER A 56 -17.39 -10.06 -33.74
N GLN A 57 -17.86 -9.53 -32.60
CA GLN A 57 -18.06 -8.09 -32.45
C GLN A 57 -16.72 -7.36 -32.28
N THR A 58 -16.67 -6.22 -32.90
CA THR A 58 -15.55 -5.28 -32.75
C THR A 58 -15.95 -4.19 -31.74
N LEU A 59 -15.14 -3.95 -30.75
CA LEU A 59 -15.37 -2.95 -29.74
C LEU A 59 -14.33 -1.84 -29.85
N ASN A 60 -14.81 -0.60 -29.90
CA ASN A 60 -13.98 0.60 -29.87
C ASN A 60 -14.31 1.38 -28.60
N GLN A 61 -13.30 1.66 -27.79
CA GLN A 61 -13.48 2.28 -26.48
C GLN A 61 -12.41 3.34 -26.19
N LEU A 62 -12.80 4.38 -25.45
CA LEU A 62 -11.84 5.10 -24.62
C LEU A 62 -11.79 4.38 -23.28
N VAL A 63 -10.59 4.14 -22.77
CA VAL A 63 -10.36 3.47 -21.49
C VAL A 63 -9.35 4.25 -20.66
N GLY A 64 -9.57 4.30 -19.36
CA GLY A 64 -8.56 4.79 -18.43
C GLY A 64 -7.50 3.73 -18.16
N GLY A 65 -6.25 4.15 -17.91
CA GLY A 65 -5.20 3.24 -17.47
C GLY A 65 -4.56 2.39 -18.56
N GLY A 66 -4.33 2.93 -19.75
CA GLY A 66 -3.64 2.23 -20.84
C GLY A 66 -2.20 1.82 -20.48
N MET A 67 -1.47 2.69 -19.81
CA MET A 67 -0.12 2.43 -19.29
C MET A 67 -0.08 2.46 -17.77
N SER A 68 -0.81 3.40 -17.14
CA SER A 68 -0.86 3.55 -15.70
C SER A 68 -2.24 4.01 -15.26
N GLN A 69 -2.71 3.56 -14.11
CA GLN A 69 -3.99 4.00 -13.58
C GLN A 69 -3.95 5.50 -13.25
N SER A 70 -4.93 6.26 -13.77
CA SER A 70 -5.09 7.67 -13.45
C SER A 70 -5.28 7.86 -11.95
N ARG A 71 -4.59 8.83 -11.37
CA ARG A 71 -4.57 9.09 -9.94
C ARG A 71 -4.27 10.54 -9.62
N TRP A 72 -4.65 10.96 -8.45
CA TRP A 72 -4.16 12.15 -7.80
C TRP A 72 -3.90 11.85 -6.33
N GLY A 73 -3.00 12.58 -5.71
CA GLY A 73 -2.67 12.34 -4.31
C GLY A 73 -1.90 13.51 -3.69
N ILE A 74 -1.78 13.43 -2.38
CA ILE A 74 -1.03 14.38 -1.57
C ILE A 74 0.01 13.60 -0.77
N ASN A 75 1.26 14.04 -0.87
CA ASN A 75 2.35 13.65 0.02
C ASN A 75 2.65 14.81 0.97
N VAL A 76 2.72 14.53 2.25
CA VAL A 76 3.16 15.47 3.27
C VAL A 76 4.40 14.91 3.95
N SER A 77 5.38 15.77 4.14
CA SER A 77 6.55 15.48 4.96
C SER A 77 6.77 16.67 5.90
N GLU A 78 6.70 16.44 7.18
CA GLU A 78 6.94 17.43 8.25
C GLU A 78 8.20 17.08 9.00
N ASP A 79 9.15 18.01 9.09
CA ASP A 79 10.35 17.84 9.85
C ASP A 79 10.06 18.06 11.35
N LEU A 80 10.22 17.01 12.15
CA LEU A 80 10.03 17.04 13.60
C LEU A 80 11.32 17.37 14.37
N GLY A 81 12.42 17.61 13.65
CA GLY A 81 13.73 17.77 14.24
C GLY A 81 14.43 16.45 14.57
N GLY A 82 15.71 16.52 14.89
CA GLY A 82 16.51 15.35 15.26
C GLY A 82 16.62 14.28 14.15
N GLY A 83 16.39 14.64 12.88
CA GLY A 83 16.41 13.71 11.74
C GLY A 83 15.14 12.86 11.63
N THR A 84 14.09 13.20 12.38
CA THR A 84 12.79 12.51 12.34
C THR A 84 11.79 13.33 11.52
N LYS A 85 10.99 12.65 10.68
CA LYS A 85 9.94 13.25 9.87
C LYS A 85 8.60 12.54 10.13
N ALA A 86 7.52 13.31 10.20
CA ALA A 86 6.17 12.79 10.03
C ALA A 86 5.80 12.76 8.55
N LEU A 87 5.14 11.70 8.14
CA LEU A 87 4.74 11.46 6.75
C LEU A 87 3.24 11.23 6.66
N VAL A 88 2.63 11.73 5.59
CA VAL A 88 1.24 11.39 5.20
C VAL A 88 1.21 11.14 3.71
N ASN A 89 0.48 10.13 3.28
CA ASN A 89 0.11 9.94 1.88
C ASN A 89 -1.38 9.64 1.77
N MET A 90 -2.03 10.32 0.83
CA MET A 90 -3.40 10.04 0.41
C MET A 90 -3.42 9.98 -1.11
N GLU A 91 -3.87 8.86 -1.68
CA GLU A 91 -3.96 8.67 -3.14
C GLU A 91 -5.34 8.16 -3.53
N ASN A 92 -6.02 8.88 -4.40
CA ASN A 92 -7.23 8.42 -5.08
C ASN A 92 -6.89 7.97 -6.50
N ARG A 93 -7.59 6.94 -7.00
CA ARG A 93 -7.50 6.47 -8.39
C ARG A 93 -8.87 6.54 -9.06
N PHE A 94 -8.89 6.92 -10.32
CA PHE A 94 -10.12 7.15 -11.06
C PHE A 94 -9.98 6.70 -12.53
N GLY A 95 -11.13 6.42 -13.17
CA GLY A 95 -11.23 6.25 -14.61
C GLY A 95 -11.25 7.62 -15.26
N ALA A 96 -10.22 7.95 -16.04
CA ALA A 96 -10.14 9.25 -16.69
C ALA A 96 -11.15 9.42 -17.85
N ASP A 97 -11.66 8.31 -18.35
CA ASP A 97 -12.71 8.22 -19.38
C ASP A 97 -14.12 8.44 -18.82
N THR A 98 -14.34 8.10 -17.54
CA THR A 98 -15.67 8.13 -16.91
C THR A 98 -15.76 9.06 -15.70
N GLY A 99 -14.63 9.45 -15.10
CA GLY A 99 -14.57 10.21 -13.85
C GLY A 99 -14.91 9.40 -12.59
N THR A 100 -15.15 8.09 -12.72
CA THR A 100 -15.53 7.24 -11.59
C THR A 100 -14.33 6.78 -10.77
N PRO A 101 -14.47 6.51 -9.45
CA PRO A 101 -13.41 5.89 -8.66
C PRO A 101 -13.01 4.52 -9.26
N ASN A 102 -11.73 4.24 -9.32
CA ASN A 102 -11.20 3.00 -9.92
C ASN A 102 -11.59 1.73 -9.14
N SER A 103 -11.92 1.87 -7.87
CA SER A 103 -12.41 0.78 -7.00
C SER A 103 -13.90 0.48 -7.14
N GLY A 104 -14.60 1.18 -8.05
CA GLY A 104 -16.06 1.12 -8.15
C GLY A 104 -16.77 1.89 -7.03
N ALA A 105 -18.10 1.90 -7.08
CA ALA A 105 -18.92 2.68 -6.16
C ALA A 105 -18.86 2.21 -4.70
N THR A 106 -18.54 0.94 -4.47
CA THR A 106 -18.51 0.31 -3.13
C THR A 106 -17.10 0.09 -2.58
N GLY A 107 -16.08 0.31 -3.39
CA GLY A 107 -14.69 0.15 -2.98
C GLY A 107 -14.14 1.38 -2.24
N PRO A 108 -12.96 1.27 -1.64
CA PRO A 108 -12.35 2.38 -0.91
C PRO A 108 -12.04 3.56 -1.83
N TYR A 109 -12.45 4.75 -1.41
CA TYR A 109 -12.20 5.99 -2.16
C TYR A 109 -10.69 6.25 -2.29
N PHE A 110 -9.95 6.15 -1.18
CA PHE A 110 -8.50 6.24 -1.21
C PHE A 110 -7.85 4.86 -1.41
N GLN A 111 -7.00 4.76 -2.41
CA GLN A 111 -6.18 3.57 -2.67
C GLN A 111 -4.97 3.50 -1.76
N GLN A 112 -4.49 4.64 -1.30
CA GLN A 112 -3.57 4.76 -0.18
C GLN A 112 -4.07 5.84 0.77
N SER A 113 -4.02 5.59 2.06
CA SER A 113 -4.35 6.53 3.13
C SER A 113 -3.60 6.09 4.37
N TRP A 114 -2.42 6.68 4.58
CA TRP A 114 -1.55 6.29 5.69
C TRP A 114 -0.75 7.48 6.24
N VAL A 115 -0.38 7.33 7.49
CA VAL A 115 0.52 8.24 8.21
C VAL A 115 1.73 7.47 8.71
N GLY A 116 2.83 8.15 8.99
CA GLY A 116 4.00 7.47 9.51
C GLY A 116 5.09 8.38 10.04
N LEU A 117 6.11 7.73 10.58
CA LEU A 117 7.34 8.35 11.03
C LEU A 117 8.52 7.74 10.30
N GLN A 118 9.51 8.57 9.97
CA GLN A 118 10.76 8.15 9.35
C GLN A 118 11.94 8.83 9.99
N GLY A 119 13.01 8.08 10.20
CA GLY A 119 14.28 8.60 10.76
C GLY A 119 15.42 7.64 10.48
N GLY A 120 16.53 7.81 11.17
CA GLY A 120 17.68 6.90 11.09
C GLY A 120 17.37 5.47 11.52
N TYR A 121 16.28 5.27 12.23
CA TYR A 121 15.74 3.96 12.61
C TYR A 121 14.92 3.24 11.53
N GLY A 122 14.69 3.87 10.38
CA GLY A 122 13.82 3.37 9.31
C GLY A 122 12.50 4.12 9.24
N ARG A 123 11.47 3.47 8.69
CA ARG A 123 10.14 4.04 8.48
C ARG A 123 9.06 3.13 9.08
N LEU A 124 8.20 3.71 9.91
CA LEU A 124 6.99 3.07 10.44
C LEU A 124 5.78 3.79 9.86
N THR A 125 4.84 3.05 9.25
CA THR A 125 3.63 3.61 8.66
C THR A 125 2.39 2.84 9.11
N MET A 126 1.23 3.52 9.19
CA MET A 126 -0.04 2.95 9.62
C MET A 126 -1.17 3.43 8.71
N GLY A 127 -2.08 2.52 8.32
CA GLY A 127 -3.22 2.78 7.46
C GLY A 127 -3.25 1.91 6.22
N ARG A 128 -4.12 2.26 5.24
CA ARG A 128 -4.22 1.56 3.97
C ARG A 128 -3.04 1.92 3.06
N GLN A 129 -2.28 0.92 2.64
CA GLN A 129 -1.10 1.10 1.82
C GLN A 129 -0.73 -0.17 1.06
N TYR A 130 0.30 -0.11 0.22
CA TYR A 130 0.79 -1.29 -0.48
C TYR A 130 1.26 -2.38 0.48
N ASN A 131 0.83 -3.62 0.19
CA ASN A 131 1.35 -4.84 0.80
C ASN A 131 2.85 -4.95 0.52
N ILE A 132 3.62 -5.40 1.51
CA ILE A 132 5.08 -5.48 1.35
C ILE A 132 5.54 -6.55 0.35
N LEU A 133 4.76 -7.61 0.07
CA LEU A 133 5.07 -8.51 -1.05
C LEU A 133 4.93 -7.79 -2.39
N PHE A 134 3.92 -6.92 -2.54
CA PHE A 134 3.83 -6.07 -3.72
C PHE A 134 5.05 -5.14 -3.84
N ASP A 135 5.46 -4.49 -2.74
CA ASP A 135 6.67 -3.65 -2.71
C ASP A 135 7.92 -4.46 -3.12
N LEU A 136 8.07 -5.70 -2.63
CA LEU A 136 9.19 -6.57 -2.99
C LEU A 136 9.20 -6.91 -4.48
N VAL A 137 8.06 -7.37 -5.01
CA VAL A 137 7.93 -7.74 -6.43
C VAL A 137 8.22 -6.55 -7.34
N THR A 138 7.62 -5.40 -7.07
CA THR A 138 7.79 -4.19 -7.90
C THR A 138 9.20 -3.61 -7.83
N SER A 139 9.88 -3.76 -6.70
CA SER A 139 11.25 -3.22 -6.52
C SER A 139 12.37 -4.17 -6.94
N THR A 140 12.07 -5.46 -7.16
CA THR A 140 13.11 -6.48 -7.35
C THR A 140 12.98 -7.20 -8.68
N TYR A 141 11.77 -7.65 -9.07
CA TYR A 141 11.61 -8.52 -10.25
C TYR A 141 10.72 -7.92 -11.34
N ALA A 142 9.93 -6.90 -11.06
CA ALA A 142 9.02 -6.35 -12.05
C ALA A 142 9.73 -5.36 -12.97
N SER A 143 9.80 -5.69 -14.26
CA SER A 143 10.34 -4.78 -15.27
C SER A 143 9.43 -3.57 -15.53
N TYR A 144 8.12 -3.75 -15.36
CA TYR A 144 7.09 -2.71 -15.56
C TYR A 144 6.11 -2.71 -14.39
N PRO A 145 6.47 -2.12 -13.24
CA PRO A 145 5.66 -2.18 -12.01
C PRO A 145 4.31 -1.46 -12.13
N TYR A 146 4.10 -0.67 -13.16
CA TYR A 146 2.87 0.11 -13.37
C TYR A 146 2.00 -0.41 -14.51
N SER A 147 2.37 -1.53 -15.14
CA SER A 147 1.54 -2.15 -16.17
C SER A 147 0.20 -2.61 -15.58
N PRO A 148 -0.94 -2.33 -16.23
CA PRO A 148 -2.23 -2.85 -15.81
C PRO A 148 -2.32 -4.38 -15.89
N TYR A 149 -1.42 -5.02 -16.63
CA TYR A 149 -1.32 -6.47 -16.76
C TYR A 149 -0.36 -7.12 -15.77
N MET A 150 0.14 -6.37 -14.80
CA MET A 150 1.13 -6.88 -13.83
C MET A 150 0.61 -8.12 -13.07
N ASP A 151 -0.67 -8.17 -12.73
CA ASP A 151 -1.28 -9.28 -12.01
C ASP A 151 -1.23 -10.60 -12.80
N VAL A 152 -1.25 -10.52 -14.14
CA VAL A 152 -1.15 -11.69 -15.02
C VAL A 152 0.27 -12.25 -15.03
N TYR A 153 1.27 -11.37 -15.00
CA TYR A 153 2.68 -11.76 -15.06
C TYR A 153 3.33 -11.97 -13.70
N LYS A 154 2.66 -11.60 -12.63
CA LYS A 154 3.16 -11.64 -11.25
C LYS A 154 2.13 -12.31 -10.35
N PRO A 155 2.02 -13.64 -10.41
CA PRO A 155 1.05 -14.40 -9.61
C PRO A 155 1.20 -14.16 -8.10
N GLU A 156 2.38 -13.75 -7.64
CA GLU A 156 2.63 -13.38 -6.25
C GLU A 156 1.70 -12.26 -5.75
N ILE A 157 1.27 -11.36 -6.63
CA ILE A 157 0.33 -10.29 -6.28
C ILE A 157 -1.05 -10.87 -5.98
N GLY A 158 -1.48 -11.90 -6.72
CA GLY A 158 -2.70 -12.63 -6.44
C GLY A 158 -2.61 -13.39 -5.10
N PHE A 159 -1.50 -14.07 -4.84
CA PHE A 159 -1.26 -14.74 -3.56
C PHE A 159 -1.14 -13.78 -2.37
N ALA A 160 -0.72 -12.53 -2.61
CA ALA A 160 -0.72 -11.49 -1.60
C ALA A 160 -2.12 -10.97 -1.25
N LEU A 161 -3.18 -11.52 -1.85
CA LEU A 161 -4.57 -11.09 -1.68
C LEU A 161 -4.78 -9.62 -2.08
N GLY A 162 -4.09 -9.20 -3.12
CA GLY A 162 -4.13 -7.86 -3.68
C GLY A 162 -2.90 -7.01 -3.40
N ALA A 163 -2.78 -5.94 -4.15
CA ALA A 163 -1.63 -5.03 -4.06
C ALA A 163 -1.61 -4.20 -2.77
N ARG A 164 -2.74 -4.09 -2.07
CA ARG A 164 -2.90 -3.24 -0.87
C ARG A 164 -3.60 -4.00 0.24
N ALA A 165 -3.34 -3.60 1.48
CA ALA A 165 -4.06 -4.07 2.65
C ALA A 165 -4.52 -2.90 3.51
N ASP A 166 -5.66 -3.10 4.19
CA ASP A 166 -6.23 -2.19 5.17
C ASP A 166 -5.67 -2.49 6.56
N ASN A 167 -5.90 -1.56 7.49
CA ASN A 167 -5.64 -1.75 8.91
C ASN A 167 -4.21 -2.24 9.19
N MET A 168 -3.25 -1.68 8.42
CA MET A 168 -1.88 -2.17 8.37
C MET A 168 -0.94 -1.30 9.21
N ILE A 169 -0.05 -1.96 9.92
CA ILE A 169 1.20 -1.39 10.43
C ILE A 169 2.33 -1.99 9.59
N LYS A 170 3.18 -1.13 9.04
CA LYS A 170 4.34 -1.52 8.25
C LYS A 170 5.58 -0.84 8.76
N TYR A 171 6.63 -1.63 8.99
CA TYR A 171 7.98 -1.15 9.29
C TYR A 171 8.93 -1.53 8.16
N MET A 172 9.80 -0.60 7.79
CA MET A 172 10.82 -0.80 6.77
C MET A 172 12.12 -0.15 7.21
N ALA A 173 13.22 -0.88 7.11
CA ALA A 173 14.57 -0.37 7.35
C ALA A 173 15.50 -0.77 6.21
N GLU A 174 16.51 0.07 6.00
CA GLU A 174 17.54 -0.14 4.99
C GLU A 174 18.91 0.09 5.60
N VAL A 175 19.80 -0.89 5.45
CA VAL A 175 21.17 -0.84 5.96
C VAL A 175 22.10 -1.28 4.82
N GLY A 176 22.84 -0.32 4.26
CA GLY A 176 23.67 -0.56 3.08
C GLY A 176 22.81 -1.09 1.92
N PRO A 177 23.20 -2.21 1.28
CA PRO A 177 22.46 -2.79 0.16
C PRO A 177 21.24 -3.62 0.58
N VAL A 178 20.99 -3.80 1.87
CA VAL A 178 19.94 -4.67 2.40
C VAL A 178 18.75 -3.84 2.87
N ARG A 179 17.55 -4.18 2.38
CA ARG A 179 16.27 -3.66 2.88
C ARG A 179 15.47 -4.79 3.51
N GLY A 180 14.98 -4.55 4.71
CA GLY A 180 14.03 -5.43 5.38
C GLY A 180 12.70 -4.72 5.59
N ALA A 181 11.60 -5.47 5.52
CA ALA A 181 10.28 -4.96 5.89
C ALA A 181 9.44 -6.01 6.61
N LEU A 182 8.60 -5.52 7.52
CA LEU A 182 7.61 -6.31 8.25
C LEU A 182 6.27 -5.59 8.17
N GLN A 183 5.20 -6.38 8.03
CA GLN A 183 3.82 -5.90 7.99
C GLN A 183 2.96 -6.74 8.90
N TYR A 184 2.05 -6.07 9.58
CA TYR A 184 0.92 -6.69 10.27
C TYR A 184 -0.37 -5.96 9.88
N SER A 185 -1.39 -6.70 9.45
CA SER A 185 -2.73 -6.16 9.19
C SER A 185 -3.72 -6.80 10.15
N PHE A 186 -4.54 -5.96 10.79
CA PHE A 186 -5.56 -6.39 11.75
C PHE A 186 -6.80 -6.88 11.03
N ASP A 187 -7.46 -7.90 11.57
CA ASP A 187 -8.71 -8.46 11.04
C ASP A 187 -9.96 -7.65 11.44
N GLU A 188 -9.82 -6.81 12.49
CA GLU A 188 -10.93 -6.04 13.10
C GLU A 188 -12.19 -6.88 13.38
N LYS A 189 -12.01 -8.21 13.50
CA LYS A 189 -13.11 -9.19 13.66
C LYS A 189 -14.15 -9.11 12.53
N SER A 190 -13.75 -8.69 11.34
CA SER A 190 -14.60 -8.70 10.15
C SER A 190 -14.99 -10.15 9.82
N PRO A 191 -16.26 -10.44 9.48
CA PRO A 191 -16.68 -11.79 9.11
C PRO A 191 -16.04 -12.30 7.81
N THR A 192 -15.54 -11.40 6.98
CA THR A 192 -14.89 -11.71 5.68
C THR A 192 -13.41 -11.36 5.65
N GLY A 193 -12.91 -10.62 6.64
CA GLY A 193 -11.52 -10.20 6.75
C GLY A 193 -10.63 -11.25 7.40
N GLY A 194 -9.36 -10.93 7.48
CA GLY A 194 -8.38 -11.75 8.17
C GLY A 194 -7.15 -10.94 8.56
N LYS A 195 -6.35 -11.49 9.45
CA LYS A 195 -5.08 -10.89 9.83
C LYS A 195 -3.96 -11.37 8.92
N THR A 196 -3.00 -10.50 8.66
CA THR A 196 -1.86 -10.82 7.80
C THR A 196 -0.55 -10.49 8.50
N VAL A 197 0.40 -11.40 8.43
CA VAL A 197 1.80 -11.15 8.79
C VAL A 197 2.63 -11.37 7.54
N VAL A 198 3.43 -10.38 7.17
CA VAL A 198 4.30 -10.43 5.99
C VAL A 198 5.67 -9.93 6.36
N GLY A 199 6.71 -10.56 5.81
CA GLY A 199 8.07 -10.12 5.92
C GLY A 199 8.85 -10.32 4.63
N TYR A 200 9.82 -9.45 4.35
CA TYR A 200 10.78 -9.67 3.29
C TYR A 200 12.18 -9.17 3.64
N LEU A 201 13.17 -9.75 2.96
CA LEU A 201 14.51 -9.20 2.82
C LEU A 201 14.82 -9.03 1.34
N ARG A 202 15.44 -7.89 0.99
CA ARG A 202 15.89 -7.56 -0.35
C ARG A 202 17.35 -7.09 -0.27
N TYR A 203 18.18 -7.61 -1.16
CA TYR A 203 19.53 -7.12 -1.44
C TYR A 203 19.53 -6.41 -2.80
N ALA A 204 20.20 -5.28 -2.93
CA ALA A 204 20.42 -4.65 -4.22
C ALA A 204 21.73 -3.86 -4.24
N ALA A 205 22.66 -4.31 -5.06
CA ALA A 205 23.93 -3.62 -5.30
C ALA A 205 24.53 -4.05 -6.65
N ASN A 206 25.32 -3.16 -7.27
CA ASN A 206 26.13 -3.48 -8.45
C ASN A 206 25.33 -4.08 -9.63
N GLY A 207 24.10 -3.62 -9.83
CA GLY A 207 23.23 -4.12 -10.90
C GLY A 207 22.55 -5.46 -10.61
N LEU A 208 22.78 -6.04 -9.43
CA LEU A 208 22.08 -7.24 -8.97
C LEU A 208 21.03 -6.87 -7.92
N ALA A 209 19.83 -7.41 -8.06
CA ALA A 209 18.81 -7.38 -7.02
C ALA A 209 18.30 -8.80 -6.74
N ALA A 210 18.13 -9.14 -5.47
CA ALA A 210 17.54 -10.40 -5.02
C ALA A 210 16.62 -10.16 -3.83
N GLY A 211 15.56 -10.93 -3.71
CA GLY A 211 14.61 -10.78 -2.62
C GLY A 211 13.92 -12.07 -2.25
N LEU A 212 13.67 -12.23 -0.97
CA LEU A 212 12.92 -13.33 -0.37
C LEU A 212 11.79 -12.73 0.46
N GLY A 213 10.56 -13.22 0.28
CA GLY A 213 9.40 -12.80 1.05
C GLY A 213 8.59 -13.98 1.56
N TYR A 214 7.90 -13.75 2.67
CA TYR A 214 6.95 -14.67 3.28
C TYR A 214 5.70 -13.96 3.71
N GLN A 215 4.55 -14.58 3.50
CA GLN A 215 3.26 -14.12 3.96
C GLN A 215 2.48 -15.25 4.64
N ASN A 216 1.84 -14.92 5.75
CA ASN A 216 0.81 -15.74 6.38
C ASN A 216 -0.46 -14.90 6.51
N TYR A 217 -1.52 -15.35 5.87
CA TYR A 217 -2.86 -14.77 5.99
C TYR A 217 -3.77 -15.74 6.71
N GLU A 218 -4.36 -15.31 7.81
CA GLU A 218 -5.34 -16.11 8.58
C GLU A 218 -6.73 -15.54 8.36
N PHE A 219 -7.58 -16.30 7.67
CA PHE A 219 -8.97 -15.94 7.41
C PHE A 219 -9.81 -15.91 8.69
N ALA A 220 -10.96 -15.23 8.66
CA ALA A 220 -11.92 -15.22 9.76
C ALA A 220 -12.38 -16.65 10.16
N SER A 221 -12.34 -17.61 9.23
CA SER A 221 -12.61 -19.04 9.47
C SER A 221 -11.50 -19.78 10.22
N GLY A 222 -10.37 -19.13 10.53
CA GLY A 222 -9.19 -19.76 11.11
C GLY A 222 -8.31 -20.52 10.10
N LYS A 223 -8.73 -20.63 8.83
CA LYS A 223 -7.88 -21.20 7.78
C LYS A 223 -6.71 -20.25 7.47
N LYS A 224 -5.59 -20.81 7.02
CA LYS A 224 -4.39 -20.03 6.68
C LYS A 224 -4.02 -20.19 5.21
N LEU A 225 -3.51 -19.11 4.64
CA LEU A 225 -2.85 -19.07 3.35
C LEU A 225 -1.40 -18.62 3.59
N GLU A 226 -0.46 -19.49 3.27
CA GLU A 226 0.97 -19.18 3.35
C GLU A 226 1.56 -19.07 1.94
N ALA A 227 2.40 -18.09 1.75
CA ALA A 227 3.07 -17.85 0.47
C ALA A 227 4.54 -17.48 0.69
N TRP A 228 5.39 -18.02 -0.16
CA TRP A 228 6.81 -17.67 -0.24
C TRP A 228 7.12 -17.16 -1.63
N THR A 229 8.00 -16.19 -1.72
CA THR A 229 8.54 -15.72 -3.00
C THR A 229 10.05 -15.55 -2.89
N LEU A 230 10.75 -15.96 -3.95
CA LEU A 230 12.18 -15.76 -4.14
C LEU A 230 12.39 -15.31 -5.58
N GLY A 231 13.11 -14.24 -5.78
CA GLY A 231 13.40 -13.75 -7.11
C GLY A 231 14.55 -12.77 -7.14
N GLY A 232 14.96 -12.42 -8.36
CA GLY A 232 16.06 -11.51 -8.59
C GLY A 232 16.07 -10.92 -10.00
N SER A 233 16.91 -9.92 -10.20
CA SER A 233 17.16 -9.25 -11.49
C SER A 233 18.57 -8.72 -11.55
#